data_44d466ca8dc4cdf4c435507f62e79269
#
_entry.id   44d466ca8dc4cdf4c435507f62e79269
#
_cell.length_a   1.000
_cell.length_b   1.000
_cell.length_c   1.000
_cell.angle_alpha   90.00
_cell.angle_beta   90.00
_cell.angle_gamma   90.00
#
_symmetry.space_group_name_H-M   'P 1'
#
loop_
_entity.id
_entity.type
_entity.pdbx_description
1 polymer ?
#
loop_
_entity_poly.entity_id
_entity_poly.type
_entity_poly.pdbx_seq_one_letter_code
_entity_poly.pdbx_strand_id
1 'polypeptide(L)'
;MTGGTYATIDFTETFLATFSSRDFNPAERKLFLKALRLLDQDERHPSLRIHQLHGDREGSWSVSASRRLRMTFERLADGRHRMLTCSRHYDR
;
A
#
# COMPACT_ATOMS: atom_id res chain seq x y z
N MET A 1 15.86 12.18 -10.62
CA MET A 1 15.56 11.61 -10.18
C MET A 1 15.34 10.72 -9.90
N THR A 2 15.20 10.67 -9.70
CA THR A 2 14.90 10.00 -9.44
C THR A 2 14.66 9.25 -8.62
N GLY A 3 15.16 9.39 -8.43
CA GLY A 3 15.20 8.66 -7.20
C GLY A 3 13.82 8.25 -6.78
N GLY A 4 13.59 7.63 -5.73
CA GLY A 4 12.29 7.16 -5.34
C GLY A 4 11.84 5.92 -6.07
N THR A 5 12.75 5.29 -6.75
CA THR A 5 12.46 4.03 -7.41
C THR A 5 12.47 2.91 -6.38
N TYR A 6 11.42 2.10 -6.42
CA TYR A 6 11.31 0.93 -5.56
C TYR A 6 11.71 -0.32 -6.35
N ALA A 7 12.36 -1.25 -5.67
CA ALA A 7 12.84 -2.47 -6.32
C ALA A 7 11.72 -3.45 -6.63
N THR A 8 10.69 -3.49 -5.78
CA THR A 8 9.63 -4.51 -5.87
C THR A 8 8.24 -3.94 -5.99
N ILE A 9 8.10 -2.64 -6.19
CA ILE A 9 6.80 -1.97 -6.16
C ILE A 9 6.46 -1.42 -7.54
N ASP A 10 5.29 -1.77 -8.05
CA ASP A 10 4.70 -1.15 -9.23
C ASP A 10 3.46 -0.39 -8.79
N PHE A 11 3.15 0.70 -9.47
CA PHE A 11 1.99 1.52 -9.17
C PHE A 11 0.97 1.44 -10.30
N THR A 12 -0.31 1.37 -9.93
CA THR A 12 -1.39 1.52 -10.89
C THR A 12 -1.85 2.96 -10.90
N GLU A 13 -2.55 3.36 -11.96
CA GLU A 13 -3.14 4.70 -12.00
C GLU A 13 -4.13 4.89 -10.87
N THR A 14 -4.89 3.86 -10.54
CA THR A 14 -5.85 3.92 -9.44
C THR A 14 -5.14 4.18 -8.11
N PHE A 15 -4.00 3.52 -7.88
CA PHE A 15 -3.24 3.77 -6.67
C PHE A 15 -2.82 5.24 -6.59
N LEU A 16 -2.25 5.76 -7.67
CA LEU A 16 -1.78 7.14 -7.69
C LEU A 16 -2.92 8.13 -7.49
N ALA A 17 -4.07 7.85 -8.08
CA ALA A 17 -5.25 8.71 -7.92
C ALA A 17 -5.73 8.71 -6.48
N THR A 18 -5.80 7.53 -5.84
CA THR A 18 -6.25 7.48 -4.44
C THR A 18 -5.21 8.11 -3.51
N PHE A 19 -3.93 7.89 -3.76
CA PHE A 19 -2.87 8.49 -2.95
C PHE A 19 -2.92 10.02 -3.01
N SER A 20 -3.23 10.59 -4.16
CA SER A 20 -3.27 12.03 -4.38
C SER A 20 -4.60 12.66 -4.02
N SER A 21 -5.56 11.85 -3.60
CA SER A 21 -6.91 12.31 -3.28
C SER A 21 -6.89 13.32 -2.14
N ARG A 22 -7.87 14.23 -2.16
CA ARG A 22 -8.07 15.18 -1.08
C ARG A 22 -8.44 14.52 0.25
N ASP A 23 -8.78 13.24 0.20
CA ASP A 23 -9.11 12.49 1.41
C ASP A 23 -7.91 12.34 2.34
N PHE A 24 -6.70 12.53 1.83
CA PHE A 24 -5.48 12.36 2.62
C PHE A 24 -4.70 13.66 2.70
N ASN A 25 -4.24 14.00 3.91
CA ASN A 25 -3.42 15.17 4.12
C ASN A 25 -1.94 14.80 3.95
N PRO A 26 -1.04 15.82 3.92
CA PRO A 26 0.40 15.54 3.72
C PRO A 26 1.00 14.60 4.76
N ALA A 27 0.58 14.68 6.01
CA ALA A 27 1.09 13.80 7.05
C ALA A 27 0.69 12.35 6.80
N GLU A 28 -0.54 12.15 6.33
CA GLU A 28 -1.01 10.81 6.00
C GLU A 28 -0.26 10.25 4.79
N ARG A 29 0.01 11.08 3.79
CA ARG A 29 0.80 10.63 2.64
C ARG A 29 2.20 10.22 3.03
N LYS A 30 2.80 10.87 4.01
CA LYS A 30 4.11 10.45 4.52
C LYS A 30 4.04 9.07 5.14
N LEU A 31 2.94 8.76 5.82
CA LEU A 31 2.76 7.43 6.39
C LEU A 31 2.63 6.37 5.30
N PHE A 32 1.90 6.66 4.24
CA PHE A 32 1.85 5.75 3.09
C PHE A 32 3.24 5.53 2.49
N LEU A 33 4.01 6.61 2.34
CA LEU A 33 5.35 6.49 1.76
C LEU A 33 6.27 5.67 2.65
N LYS A 34 6.16 5.84 3.97
CA LYS A 34 6.96 5.04 4.89
C LYS A 34 6.60 3.56 4.76
N ALA A 35 5.30 3.25 4.68
CA ALA A 35 4.86 1.87 4.55
C ALA A 35 5.33 1.28 3.23
N LEU A 36 5.29 2.05 2.14
CA LEU A 36 5.80 1.57 0.85
C LEU A 36 7.28 1.22 0.94
N ARG A 37 8.06 2.04 1.62
CA ARG A 37 9.49 1.78 1.78
C ARG A 37 9.72 0.50 2.57
N LEU A 38 8.95 0.31 3.65
CA LEU A 38 9.05 -0.91 4.44
C LEU A 38 8.63 -2.13 3.62
N LEU A 39 7.54 -2.03 2.90
CA LEU A 39 7.06 -3.12 2.05
C LEU A 39 8.11 -3.52 1.03
N ASP A 40 8.77 -2.53 0.44
CA ASP A 40 9.79 -2.76 -0.57
C ASP A 40 11.03 -3.43 0.01
N GLN A 41 11.39 -3.09 1.24
CA GLN A 41 12.62 -3.57 1.88
C GLN A 41 12.40 -4.86 2.65
N ASP A 42 11.27 -5.00 3.33
CA ASP A 42 10.99 -6.14 4.19
C ASP A 42 9.49 -6.28 4.42
N GLU A 43 8.84 -7.04 3.55
CA GLU A 43 7.39 -7.21 3.66
C GLU A 43 6.98 -7.95 4.94
N ARG A 44 7.93 -8.54 5.66
CA ARG A 44 7.64 -9.21 6.93
C ARG A 44 7.64 -8.27 8.12
N HIS A 45 7.91 -6.99 7.88
CA HIS A 45 7.93 -6.04 8.99
C HIS A 45 6.58 -6.05 9.69
N PRO A 46 6.55 -6.24 11.02
CA PRO A 46 5.27 -6.46 11.72
C PRO A 46 4.32 -5.27 11.66
N SER A 47 4.82 -4.05 11.52
CA SER A 47 3.95 -2.89 11.45
C SER A 47 3.08 -2.87 10.19
N LEU A 48 3.46 -3.61 9.16
CA LEU A 48 2.71 -3.65 7.91
C LEU A 48 1.43 -4.49 8.02
N ARG A 49 1.39 -5.44 8.93
CA ARG A 49 0.21 -6.28 9.18
C ARG A 49 -0.42 -6.81 7.90
N ILE A 50 0.41 -7.33 7.02
CA ILE A 50 -0.06 -7.82 5.73
C ILE A 50 -0.97 -9.01 5.93
N HIS A 51 -2.12 -8.96 5.27
CA HIS A 51 -3.04 -10.10 5.26
C HIS A 51 -3.82 -10.14 3.97
N GLN A 52 -4.23 -11.33 3.61
CA GLN A 52 -4.98 -11.57 2.38
C GLN A 52 -6.41 -11.13 2.55
N LEU A 53 -6.96 -10.53 1.51
CA LEU A 53 -8.35 -10.13 1.49
C LEU A 53 -9.19 -11.23 0.85
N HIS A 54 -10.46 -11.30 1.26
CA HIS A 54 -11.38 -12.34 0.80
C HIS A 54 -12.63 -11.70 0.22
N GLY A 55 -13.47 -12.51 -0.42
CA GLY A 55 -14.69 -12.05 -1.05
C GLY A 55 -14.39 -11.36 -2.36
N ASP A 56 -14.99 -10.20 -2.57
CA ASP A 56 -14.84 -9.44 -3.80
C ASP A 56 -13.41 -9.02 -4.08
N ARG A 57 -12.56 -9.05 -3.06
CA ARG A 57 -11.17 -8.64 -3.18
C ARG A 57 -10.21 -9.82 -3.15
N GLU A 58 -10.73 -11.00 -3.40
CA GLU A 58 -9.89 -12.20 -3.41
C GLU A 58 -8.74 -12.01 -4.39
N GLY A 59 -7.53 -12.38 -3.97
CA GLY A 59 -6.33 -12.15 -4.76
C GLY A 59 -5.60 -10.89 -4.40
N SER A 60 -6.20 -10.05 -3.57
CA SER A 60 -5.57 -8.82 -3.10
C SER A 60 -5.12 -8.97 -1.65
N TRP A 61 -4.18 -8.11 -1.26
CA TRP A 61 -3.60 -8.11 0.07
C TRP A 61 -3.72 -6.72 0.65
N SER A 62 -3.87 -6.64 1.97
CA SER A 62 -3.91 -5.38 2.70
C SER A 62 -2.61 -5.15 3.42
N VAL A 63 -2.15 -3.91 3.43
CA VAL A 63 -0.97 -3.50 4.18
C VAL A 63 -1.29 -2.23 4.94
N SER A 64 -0.88 -2.19 6.22
CA SER A 64 -1.12 -1.03 7.09
C SER A 64 -0.08 0.04 6.88
N ALA A 65 -0.52 1.28 6.69
CA ALA A 65 0.37 2.44 6.74
C ALA A 65 0.30 3.08 8.13
N SER A 66 -0.85 2.94 8.79
CA SER A 66 -1.04 3.30 10.19
C SER A 66 -2.27 2.54 10.66
N ARG A 67 -2.70 2.83 11.88
CA ARG A 67 -3.89 2.17 12.44
C ARG A 67 -5.11 2.34 11.54
N ARG A 68 -5.26 3.50 10.90
CA ARG A 68 -6.43 3.79 10.08
C ARG A 68 -6.16 3.87 8.59
N LEU A 69 -4.91 3.78 8.19
CA LEU A 69 -4.57 3.91 6.79
C LEU A 69 -4.13 2.57 6.24
N ARG A 70 -4.69 2.21 5.10
CA ARG A 70 -4.43 0.93 4.45
C ARG A 70 -4.11 1.15 2.99
N MET A 71 -3.27 0.25 2.47
CA MET A 71 -3.08 0.14 1.04
C MET A 71 -3.43 -1.28 0.64
N THR A 72 -3.87 -1.45 -0.59
CA THR A 72 -4.07 -2.79 -1.12
C THR A 72 -3.11 -3.03 -2.27
N PHE A 73 -2.72 -4.27 -2.44
CA PHE A 73 -1.83 -4.65 -3.53
C PHE A 73 -2.12 -6.10 -3.95
N GLU A 74 -1.64 -6.44 -5.14
CA GLU A 74 -1.65 -7.83 -5.56
C GLU A 74 -0.21 -8.28 -5.82
N ARG A 75 0.04 -9.56 -5.63
CA ARG A 75 1.36 -10.12 -5.83
C ARG A 75 1.52 -10.54 -7.28
N LEU A 76 2.62 -10.10 -7.87
CA LEU A 76 2.96 -10.51 -9.23
C LEU A 76 3.76 -11.81 -9.19
N ALA A 77 3.80 -12.50 -10.32
CA ALA A 77 4.44 -13.80 -10.41
C ALA A 77 5.92 -13.76 -10.02
N ASP A 78 6.58 -12.61 -10.23
CA ASP A 78 7.99 -12.45 -9.92
C ASP A 78 8.24 -11.96 -8.49
N GLY A 79 7.20 -11.92 -7.66
CA GLY A 79 7.33 -11.50 -6.27
C GLY A 79 7.15 -10.01 -6.05
N ARG A 80 6.93 -9.24 -7.10
CA ARG A 80 6.71 -7.81 -6.98
C ARG A 80 5.32 -7.51 -6.45
N HIS A 81 5.13 -6.28 -5.99
CA HIS A 81 3.87 -5.81 -5.44
C HIS A 81 3.26 -4.78 -6.38
N ARG A 82 2.08 -5.06 -6.90
CA ARG A 82 1.35 -4.07 -7.70
C ARG A 82 0.36 -3.34 -6.79
N MET A 83 0.65 -2.09 -6.50
CA MET A 83 -0.18 -1.30 -5.58
C MET A 83 -1.47 -0.89 -6.26
N LEU A 84 -2.60 -1.11 -5.59
CA LEU A 84 -3.92 -0.91 -6.16
C LEU A 84 -4.63 0.33 -5.61
N THR A 85 -4.66 0.51 -4.29
CA THR A 85 -5.39 1.63 -3.68
C THR A 85 -4.77 2.08 -2.37
N CYS A 86 -5.06 3.33 -2.02
CA CYS A 86 -4.91 3.85 -0.66
C CYS A 86 -6.32 4.06 -0.10
N SER A 87 -6.53 3.73 1.16
CA SER A 87 -7.85 3.86 1.77
C SER A 87 -7.74 4.05 3.28
N ARG A 88 -8.87 4.42 3.87
CA ARG A 88 -9.00 4.48 5.32
C ARG A 88 -9.71 3.22 5.79
N HIS A 89 -9.24 2.72 6.92
CA HIS A 89 -9.90 1.62 7.58
C HIS A 89 -10.74 2.21 8.72
N TYR A 90 -12.04 1.98 8.67
CA TYR A 90 -12.95 2.46 9.71
C TYR A 90 -13.25 1.32 10.67
N ASP A 91 -12.94 1.56 11.94
CA ASP A 91 -13.33 0.62 12.99
C ASP A 91 -14.81 0.75 13.27
N ARG A 92 -15.42 -0.36 13.59
CA ARG A 92 -16.83 -0.39 13.94
C ARG A 92 -17.02 -0.92 15.34
#